data_e4896628fd024b5df5700378eb9c0f11
#
_entry.id   e4896628fd024b5df5700378eb9c0f11
#
_cell.length_a   1.000
_cell.length_b   1.000
_cell.length_c   1.000
_cell.angle_alpha   90.00
_cell.angle_beta   90.00
_cell.angle_gamma   90.00
#
_symmetry.space_group_name_H-M   'P 1'
#
loop_
_entity.id
_entity.type
_entity.pdbx_description
1 polymer ?
#
loop_
_entity_poly.entity_id
_entity_poly.type
_entity_poly.pdbx_seq_one_letter_code
_entity_poly.pdbx_strand_id
1 'polypeptide(L)'
;MEHIFIVSAEDAGNLCVRLTFNDGHQSVVDIGEFIRQHPHPQYNKYLDPDIFRTFVVDDGNVVWGKDWDLIFPIENLYIGKVA
;
A
#
# COMPACT_ATOMS: atom_id res chain seq x y z
N MET A 1 -22.42 -2.56 9.36
CA MET A 1 -21.49 -2.18 8.30
C MET A 1 -20.61 -3.39 7.95
N GLU A 2 -20.51 -3.68 6.69
CA GLU A 2 -19.72 -4.82 6.28
C GLU A 2 -18.23 -4.56 6.47
N HIS A 3 -17.51 -5.62 6.76
CA HIS A 3 -16.06 -5.54 6.92
C HIS A 3 -15.39 -5.34 5.55
N ILE A 4 -14.61 -4.29 5.41
CA ILE A 4 -13.89 -3.97 4.17
C ILE A 4 -12.45 -4.44 4.30
N PHE A 5 -11.96 -5.16 3.29
CA PHE A 5 -10.57 -5.61 3.25
C PHE A 5 -10.09 -5.69 1.80
N ILE A 6 -8.77 -5.75 1.63
CA ILE A 6 -8.13 -5.82 0.32
C ILE A 6 -8.05 -7.27 -0.13
N VAL A 7 -8.48 -7.55 -1.36
CA VAL A 7 -8.41 -8.89 -1.94
C VAL A 7 -7.26 -9.03 -2.93
N SER A 8 -6.80 -7.93 -3.54
CA SER A 8 -5.62 -7.96 -4.41
C SER A 8 -4.93 -6.62 -4.45
N ALA A 9 -3.65 -6.65 -4.79
CA ALA A 9 -2.82 -5.45 -4.94
C ALA A 9 -1.92 -5.64 -6.16
N GLU A 10 -1.77 -4.59 -6.97
CA GLU A 10 -0.96 -4.62 -8.18
C GLU A 10 -0.08 -3.38 -8.25
N ASP A 11 1.12 -3.52 -8.82
CA ASP A 11 1.99 -2.39 -9.10
C ASP A 11 1.36 -1.54 -10.20
N ALA A 12 1.09 -0.27 -9.88
CA ALA A 12 0.49 0.67 -10.85
C ALA A 12 1.53 1.58 -11.50
N GLY A 13 2.82 1.35 -11.23
CA GLY A 13 3.90 2.20 -11.74
C GLY A 13 4.17 3.41 -10.83
N ASN A 14 5.35 3.99 -10.96
CA ASN A 14 5.75 5.20 -10.22
C ASN A 14 5.58 5.11 -8.71
N LEU A 15 5.83 3.91 -8.15
CA LEU A 15 5.67 3.64 -6.70
C LEU A 15 4.24 3.82 -6.22
N CYS A 16 3.28 3.57 -7.12
CA CYS A 16 1.87 3.52 -6.80
C CYS A 16 1.38 2.07 -6.80
N VAL A 17 0.35 1.80 -6.02
CA VAL A 17 -0.26 0.48 -5.95
C VAL A 17 -1.76 0.60 -6.23
N ARG A 18 -2.27 -0.32 -7.06
CA ARG A 18 -3.72 -0.44 -7.29
C ARG A 18 -4.26 -1.50 -6.36
N LEU A 19 -5.25 -1.13 -5.57
CA LEU A 19 -5.86 -2.00 -4.59
C LEU A 19 -7.28 -2.33 -5.01
N THR A 20 -7.65 -3.61 -4.89
CA THR A 20 -9.03 -4.06 -5.11
C THR A 20 -9.57 -4.54 -3.77
N PHE A 21 -10.72 -4.05 -3.40
CA PHE A 21 -11.38 -4.37 -2.13
C PHE A 21 -12.46 -5.43 -2.33
N ASN A 22 -12.88 -6.06 -1.24
CA ASN A 22 -13.85 -7.15 -1.27
C ASN A 22 -15.24 -6.75 -1.78
N ASP A 23 -15.54 -5.44 -1.80
CA ASP A 23 -16.80 -4.92 -2.36
C ASP A 23 -16.68 -4.56 -3.84
N GLY A 24 -15.52 -4.80 -4.47
CA GLY A 24 -15.29 -4.47 -5.87
C GLY A 24 -14.71 -3.08 -6.08
N HIS A 25 -14.62 -2.26 -5.05
CA HIS A 25 -14.02 -0.93 -5.16
C HIS A 25 -12.52 -1.02 -5.42
N GLN A 26 -12.01 -0.13 -6.28
CA GLN A 26 -10.58 -0.04 -6.55
C GLN A 26 -10.07 1.35 -6.23
N SER A 27 -8.85 1.43 -5.72
CA SER A 27 -8.17 2.71 -5.51
C SER A 27 -6.71 2.58 -5.92
N VAL A 28 -6.10 3.70 -6.31
CA VAL A 28 -4.67 3.78 -6.60
C VAL A 28 -4.06 4.72 -5.58
N VAL A 29 -2.99 4.27 -4.93
CA VAL A 29 -2.37 4.97 -3.81
C VAL A 29 -0.91 5.24 -4.15
N ASP A 30 -0.46 6.49 -3.96
CA ASP A 30 0.93 6.89 -4.22
C ASP A 30 1.76 6.72 -2.95
N ILE A 31 2.38 5.56 -2.84
CA ILE A 31 3.22 5.23 -1.68
C ILE A 31 4.53 6.02 -1.72
N GLY A 32 5.08 6.24 -2.93
CA GLY A 32 6.32 7.01 -3.09
C GLY A 32 6.21 8.40 -2.52
N GLU A 33 5.06 9.07 -2.69
CA GLU A 33 4.84 10.38 -2.11
C GLU A 33 4.88 10.34 -0.58
N PHE A 34 4.24 9.34 0.01
CA PHE A 34 4.29 9.16 1.46
C PHE A 34 5.73 9.03 1.95
N ILE A 35 6.54 8.20 1.29
CA ILE A 35 7.93 7.97 1.69
C ILE A 35 8.74 9.27 1.58
N ARG A 36 8.52 10.04 0.51
CA ARG A 36 9.23 11.31 0.32
C ARG A 36 8.87 12.36 1.37
N GLN A 37 7.63 12.33 1.86
CA GLN A 37 7.15 13.25 2.90
C GLN A 37 7.54 12.81 4.30
N HIS A 38 7.88 11.53 4.48
CA HIS A 38 8.23 10.95 5.78
C HIS A 38 9.56 10.18 5.66
N PRO A 39 10.68 10.87 5.35
CA PRO A 39 11.97 10.19 5.13
C PRO A 39 12.38 9.41 6.37
N HIS A 40 12.67 8.13 6.17
CA HIS A 40 13.09 7.24 7.24
C HIS A 40 13.87 6.08 6.62
N PRO A 41 14.98 5.64 7.21
CA PRO A 41 15.77 4.54 6.63
C PRO A 41 14.96 3.29 6.33
N GLN A 42 13.98 2.97 7.15
CA GLN A 42 13.10 1.82 7.00
C GLN A 42 12.18 1.95 5.79
N TYR A 43 11.82 3.19 5.42
CA TYR A 43 10.92 3.46 4.30
C TYR A 43 11.67 3.73 3.00
N ASN A 44 12.82 4.39 3.09
CA ASN A 44 13.55 4.88 1.92
C ASN A 44 13.94 3.76 0.96
N LYS A 45 14.19 2.56 1.45
CA LYS A 45 14.53 1.41 0.60
C LYS A 45 13.42 1.08 -0.40
N TYR A 46 12.18 1.42 -0.08
CA TYR A 46 11.03 1.15 -0.94
C TYR A 46 10.87 2.17 -2.07
N LEU A 47 11.74 3.18 -2.14
CA LEU A 47 11.83 4.05 -3.31
C LEU A 47 12.47 3.33 -4.50
N ASP A 48 13.16 2.22 -4.28
CA ASP A 48 13.64 1.34 -5.33
C ASP A 48 12.45 0.53 -5.87
N PRO A 49 12.12 0.64 -7.17
CA PRO A 49 10.95 -0.06 -7.71
C PRO A 49 10.98 -1.57 -7.52
N ASP A 50 12.16 -2.18 -7.56
CA ASP A 50 12.27 -3.64 -7.37
C ASP A 50 11.94 -4.05 -5.94
N ILE A 51 12.34 -3.24 -4.97
CA ILE A 51 12.03 -3.48 -3.56
C ILE A 51 10.58 -3.11 -3.28
N PHE A 52 10.07 -2.04 -3.90
CA PHE A 52 8.67 -1.63 -3.75
C PHE A 52 7.71 -2.75 -4.15
N ARG A 53 8.02 -3.49 -5.21
CA ARG A 53 7.15 -4.55 -5.73
C ARG A 53 7.10 -5.80 -4.87
N THR A 54 7.81 -5.83 -3.74
CA THR A 54 7.78 -6.97 -2.83
C THR A 54 6.60 -6.96 -1.86
N PHE A 55 5.68 -6.01 -2.00
CA PHE A 55 4.49 -5.98 -1.14
C PHE A 55 3.65 -7.24 -1.29
N VAL A 56 2.91 -7.57 -0.24
CA VAL A 56 1.99 -8.71 -0.23
C VAL A 56 0.68 -8.28 0.40
N VAL A 57 -0.39 -9.02 0.08
CA VAL A 57 -1.66 -8.88 0.77
C VAL A 57 -1.67 -9.91 1.88
N ASP A 58 -1.72 -9.46 3.12
CA ASP A 58 -1.69 -10.30 4.30
C ASP A 58 -2.85 -9.89 5.20
N ASP A 59 -3.69 -10.86 5.54
CA ASP A 59 -4.83 -10.66 6.44
C ASP A 59 -5.70 -9.47 6.01
N GLY A 60 -5.93 -9.34 4.70
CA GLY A 60 -6.83 -8.33 4.16
C GLY A 60 -6.25 -6.92 4.02
N ASN A 61 -4.95 -6.77 4.20
CA ASN A 61 -4.28 -5.49 3.99
C ASN A 61 -3.00 -5.68 3.18
N VAL A 62 -2.56 -4.61 2.52
CA VAL A 62 -1.29 -4.63 1.81
C VAL A 62 -0.18 -4.20 2.77
N VAL A 63 0.91 -4.95 2.79
CA VAL A 63 2.04 -4.69 3.69
C VAL A 63 3.36 -4.81 2.93
N TRP A 64 4.35 -4.07 3.40
CA TRP A 64 5.71 -4.13 2.90
C TRP A 64 6.64 -4.57 4.03
N GLY A 65 7.50 -5.54 3.73
CA GLY A 65 8.50 -6.03 4.66
C GLY A 65 7.98 -7.12 5.59
N LYS A 66 8.90 -7.96 6.07
CA LYS A 66 8.58 -9.06 6.99
C LYS A 66 7.96 -8.58 8.29
N ASP A 67 8.40 -7.42 8.76
CA ASP A 67 7.97 -6.85 10.03
C ASP A 67 6.97 -5.72 9.82
N TRP A 68 6.32 -5.71 8.65
CA TRP A 68 5.33 -4.70 8.30
C TRP A 68 5.91 -3.29 8.40
N ASP A 69 7.06 -3.08 7.74
CA ASP A 69 7.73 -1.77 7.70
C ASP A 69 6.80 -0.66 7.22
N LEU A 70 5.95 -0.97 6.23
CA LEU A 70 4.91 -0.07 5.75
C LEU A 70 3.57 -0.79 5.81
N ILE A 71 2.63 -0.20 6.52
CA ILE A 71 1.25 -0.65 6.57
C ILE A 71 0.38 0.59 6.83
N PHE A 72 -0.80 0.64 6.22
CA PHE A 72 -1.67 1.80 6.30
C PHE A 72 -3.08 1.40 6.71
N PRO A 73 -3.84 2.30 7.36
CA PRO A 73 -5.23 2.00 7.69
C PRO A 73 -6.07 1.74 6.44
N ILE A 74 -6.91 0.71 6.50
CA ILE A 74 -7.77 0.32 5.37
C ILE A 74 -8.66 1.48 4.93
N GLU A 75 -9.19 2.24 5.86
CA GLU A 75 -10.09 3.36 5.57
C GLU A 75 -9.40 4.40 4.70
N ASN A 76 -8.13 4.69 4.97
CA ASN A 76 -7.36 5.63 4.17
C ASN A 76 -7.09 5.09 2.77
N LEU A 77 -6.72 3.81 2.69
CA LEU A 77 -6.44 3.17 1.40
C LEU A 77 -7.69 3.11 0.55
N TYR A 78 -8.85 2.89 1.16
CA TYR A 78 -10.12 2.81 0.44
C TYR A 78 -10.43 4.10 -0.32
N ILE A 79 -10.11 5.24 0.27
CA ILE A 79 -10.33 6.55 -0.37
C ILE A 79 -9.09 7.06 -1.12
N GLY A 80 -8.04 6.23 -1.24
CA GLY A 80 -6.84 6.56 -2.01
C GLY A 80 -5.83 7.45 -1.29
N LYS A 81 -5.85 7.47 0.03
CA LYS A 81 -4.93 8.28 0.84
C LYS A 81 -4.01 7.41 1.68
N VAL A 82 -2.82 7.91 1.97
CA VAL A 82 -1.82 7.20 2.79
C VAL A 82 -1.46 7.93 4.08
N ALA A 83 -2.07 9.05 4.36
CA ALA A 83 -1.78 9.78 5.60
C ALA A 83 -2.96 10.62 6.00
#